data_227f634bd468bc929404832f01b4472a
#
_entry.id   227f634bd468bc929404832f01b4472a
#
_cell.length_a   1.000
_cell.length_b   1.000
_cell.length_c   1.000
_cell.angle_alpha   90.00
_cell.angle_beta   90.00
_cell.angle_gamma   90.00
#
_symmetry.space_group_name_H-M   'P 1'
#
loop_
_entity.id
_entity.type
_entity.pdbx_description
1 polymer ?
#
loop_
_entity_poly.entity_id
_entity_poly.type
_entity_poly.pdbx_seq_one_letter_code
_entity_poly.pdbx_strand_id
1 'polypeptide(L)'
;MNFEHVSVLLNECIEGLNIKSDGVYVDCTLGGGGHSSQIVKRLSDKGMLIGIDQDSNAIAAASERLKDYTNVKYVHDNFSNIENIIESLDLGQESVDGFLLDLGVSSHQLDEAERGFSYNHDAPLDMRMDIRSPLSAYKVVNEYSMDELNCIIREYGEERWAKRIAQFIVQEREIKPIETTFELVSVIKKAVPKGARADGPHPAKRTFQAIRIEVNNELGILEDTINSMVDILKSGGRICIITFHSLEDRIVKNVFRNLENPCTCPRDFPICVCGKKPKVKVITRKPIAPSKEELALAKKKLRQILVQEVQNFVL
;
A
#
# COMPACT_ATOMS: atom_id res chain seq x y z
N MET A 1 -14.94 1.80 23.60
CA MET A 1 -15.31 0.65 22.73
C MET A 1 -14.03 0.14 22.11
N ASN A 2 -13.60 -1.07 22.44
CA ASN A 2 -12.44 -1.70 21.80
C ASN A 2 -12.81 -2.00 20.33
N PHE A 3 -12.32 -1.23 19.40
CA PHE A 3 -12.42 -1.55 17.99
C PHE A 3 -11.37 -2.62 17.68
N GLU A 4 -11.77 -3.89 17.66
CA GLU A 4 -10.93 -4.94 17.08
C GLU A 4 -10.83 -4.70 15.56
N HIS A 5 -9.68 -4.22 15.16
CA HIS A 5 -9.33 -4.12 13.75
C HIS A 5 -9.08 -5.54 13.22
N VAL A 6 -9.97 -6.03 12.36
CA VAL A 6 -9.77 -7.30 11.66
C VAL A 6 -8.92 -7.00 10.41
N SER A 7 -7.74 -7.56 10.36
CA SER A 7 -6.86 -7.47 9.19
C SER A 7 -7.50 -8.19 7.99
N VAL A 8 -7.37 -7.61 6.81
CA VAL A 8 -7.94 -8.15 5.57
C VAL A 8 -7.14 -9.38 5.14
N LEU A 9 -7.81 -10.44 4.67
CA LEU A 9 -7.18 -11.70 4.20
C LEU A 9 -6.17 -12.29 5.19
N LEU A 10 -6.47 -12.17 6.50
CA LEU A 10 -5.55 -12.56 7.56
C LEU A 10 -5.13 -14.02 7.45
N ASN A 11 -6.08 -14.94 7.29
CA ASN A 11 -5.80 -16.37 7.23
C ASN A 11 -5.03 -16.73 5.97
N GLU A 12 -5.42 -16.16 4.83
CA GLU A 12 -4.78 -16.38 3.53
C GLU A 12 -3.33 -15.92 3.54
N CYS A 13 -3.02 -14.77 4.17
CA CYS A 13 -1.65 -14.28 4.33
C CYS A 13 -0.83 -15.22 5.21
N ILE A 14 -1.37 -15.65 6.34
CA ILE A 14 -0.67 -16.54 7.26
C ILE A 14 -0.41 -17.92 6.63
N GLU A 15 -1.37 -18.47 5.91
CA GLU A 15 -1.20 -19.71 5.14
C GLU A 15 -0.18 -19.53 4.01
N GLY A 16 -0.28 -18.41 3.28
CA GLY A 16 0.60 -18.07 2.19
C GLY A 16 2.06 -17.91 2.60
N LEU A 17 2.32 -17.31 3.75
CA LEU A 17 3.66 -17.18 4.31
C LEU A 17 4.31 -18.49 4.69
N ASN A 18 3.54 -19.57 4.90
CA ASN A 18 4.04 -20.90 5.28
C ASN A 18 5.07 -20.82 6.43
N ILE A 19 4.64 -20.26 7.55
CA ILE A 19 5.50 -19.82 8.64
C ILE A 19 6.26 -20.99 9.27
N LYS A 20 7.60 -20.87 9.29
CA LYS A 20 8.50 -21.75 10.03
C LYS A 20 8.74 -21.15 11.43
N SER A 21 8.71 -21.98 12.48
CA SER A 21 8.82 -21.50 13.87
C SER A 21 10.10 -20.71 14.16
N ASP A 22 11.21 -21.10 13.56
CA ASP A 22 12.53 -20.48 13.80
C ASP A 22 12.89 -19.49 12.66
N GLY A 23 11.92 -19.10 11.81
CA GLY A 23 12.13 -18.27 10.65
C GLY A 23 12.18 -16.77 10.99
N VAL A 24 12.69 -15.99 10.04
CA VAL A 24 12.69 -14.51 10.07
C VAL A 24 11.62 -14.00 9.13
N TYR A 25 10.69 -13.20 9.65
CA TYR A 25 9.59 -12.62 8.89
C TYR A 25 9.59 -11.11 8.99
N VAL A 26 9.24 -10.44 7.91
CA VAL A 26 9.14 -8.98 7.82
C VAL A 26 7.71 -8.60 7.43
N ASP A 27 7.05 -7.85 8.31
CA ASP A 27 5.81 -7.15 8.00
C ASP A 27 6.18 -5.71 7.61
N CYS A 28 6.10 -5.42 6.32
CA CYS A 28 6.54 -4.15 5.73
C CYS A 28 5.53 -3.02 5.92
N THR A 29 4.35 -3.35 6.41
CA THR A 29 3.19 -2.48 6.60
C THR A 29 2.52 -2.82 7.93
N LEU A 30 3.31 -2.64 9.01
CA LEU A 30 2.98 -3.12 10.35
C LEU A 30 1.59 -2.67 10.84
N GLY A 31 1.21 -1.42 10.53
CA GLY A 31 -0.05 -0.83 10.97
C GLY A 31 -0.27 -1.04 12.46
N GLY A 32 -1.48 -1.44 12.86
CA GLY A 32 -1.77 -1.79 14.25
C GLY A 32 -1.33 -3.19 14.68
N GLY A 33 -0.47 -3.88 13.92
CA GLY A 33 0.09 -5.20 14.26
C GLY A 33 -0.89 -6.37 14.13
N GLY A 34 -1.91 -6.24 13.30
CA GLY A 34 -2.94 -7.27 13.14
C GLY A 34 -2.38 -8.58 12.55
N HIS A 35 -1.80 -8.52 11.37
CA HIS A 35 -1.10 -9.63 10.73
C HIS A 35 0.09 -10.08 11.57
N SER A 36 0.92 -9.15 12.02
CA SER A 36 2.09 -9.37 12.86
C SER A 36 1.79 -10.18 14.11
N SER A 37 0.63 -9.93 14.76
CA SER A 37 0.20 -10.70 15.94
C SER A 37 -0.03 -12.18 15.63
N GLN A 38 -0.44 -12.52 14.41
CA GLN A 38 -0.64 -13.92 14.01
C GLN A 38 0.66 -14.56 13.52
N ILE A 39 1.59 -13.78 12.98
CA ILE A 39 2.92 -14.26 12.61
C ILE A 39 3.69 -14.63 13.89
N VAL A 40 3.82 -13.69 14.83
CA VAL A 40 4.64 -13.89 16.04
C VAL A 40 4.14 -15.04 16.92
N LYS A 41 2.84 -15.28 16.98
CA LYS A 41 2.24 -16.46 17.69
C LYS A 41 2.71 -17.81 17.15
N ARG A 42 3.22 -17.87 15.93
CA ARG A 42 3.70 -19.09 15.27
C ARG A 42 5.21 -19.23 15.33
N LEU A 43 5.90 -18.18 15.79
CA LEU A 43 7.34 -18.18 15.97
C LEU A 43 7.71 -18.77 17.34
N SER A 44 8.84 -19.45 17.39
CA SER A 44 9.53 -19.81 18.63
C SER A 44 10.40 -18.68 19.12
N ASP A 45 11.05 -18.84 20.25
CA ASP A 45 12.04 -17.90 20.81
C ASP A 45 13.26 -17.67 19.87
N LYS A 46 13.47 -18.57 18.89
CA LYS A 46 14.54 -18.43 17.88
C LYS A 46 14.10 -17.71 16.62
N GLY A 47 12.79 -17.68 16.37
CA GLY A 47 12.23 -16.93 15.23
C GLY A 47 12.20 -15.44 15.52
N MET A 48 12.16 -14.62 14.47
CA MET A 48 12.15 -13.16 14.57
C MET A 48 11.06 -12.56 13.69
N LEU A 49 10.37 -11.57 14.21
CA LEU A 49 9.49 -10.70 13.47
C LEU A 49 10.09 -9.28 13.38
N ILE A 50 10.18 -8.74 12.19
CA ILE A 50 10.57 -7.34 11.94
C ILE A 50 9.32 -6.64 11.43
N GLY A 51 8.84 -5.63 12.16
CA GLY A 51 7.69 -4.81 11.77
C GLY A 51 8.17 -3.43 11.34
N ILE A 52 7.87 -3.05 10.10
CA ILE A 52 8.25 -1.77 9.50
C ILE A 52 6.98 -0.95 9.29
N ASP A 53 7.02 0.32 9.65
CA ASP A 53 5.99 1.30 9.28
C ASP A 53 6.60 2.69 9.20
N GLN A 54 6.11 3.49 8.28
CA GLN A 54 6.49 4.90 8.14
C GLN A 54 5.66 5.83 9.05
N ASP A 55 4.60 5.31 9.67
CA ASP A 55 3.75 6.03 10.61
C ASP A 55 4.13 5.69 12.05
N SER A 56 4.63 6.66 12.81
CA SER A 56 5.00 6.49 14.22
C SER A 56 3.83 6.04 15.10
N ASN A 57 2.59 6.42 14.77
CA ASN A 57 1.40 5.99 15.49
C ASN A 57 1.14 4.49 15.30
N ALA A 58 1.39 3.97 14.09
CA ALA A 58 1.32 2.55 13.80
C ALA A 58 2.35 1.76 14.62
N ILE A 59 3.60 2.21 14.65
CA ILE A 59 4.66 1.60 15.46
C ILE A 59 4.26 1.57 16.95
N ALA A 60 3.75 2.68 17.50
CA ALA A 60 3.34 2.75 18.90
C ALA A 60 2.17 1.77 19.20
N ALA A 61 1.16 1.72 18.33
CA ALA A 61 0.01 0.82 18.48
C ALA A 61 0.42 -0.67 18.40
N ALA A 62 1.29 -1.01 17.44
CA ALA A 62 1.80 -2.37 17.28
C ALA A 62 2.70 -2.79 18.45
N SER A 63 3.57 -1.90 18.94
CA SER A 63 4.43 -2.19 20.08
C SER A 63 3.64 -2.47 21.36
N GLU A 64 2.55 -1.75 21.60
CA GLU A 64 1.65 -2.04 22.72
C GLU A 64 0.91 -3.37 22.54
N ARG A 65 0.44 -3.68 21.33
CA ARG A 65 -0.25 -4.94 21.00
C ARG A 65 0.65 -6.16 21.17
N LEU A 66 1.92 -6.03 20.83
CA LEU A 66 2.89 -7.15 20.78
C LEU A 66 3.90 -7.12 21.92
N LYS A 67 3.64 -6.35 22.98
CA LYS A 67 4.56 -6.11 24.11
C LYS A 67 4.99 -7.38 24.85
N ASP A 68 4.18 -8.43 24.81
CA ASP A 68 4.48 -9.70 25.48
C ASP A 68 5.47 -10.58 24.68
N TYR A 69 5.86 -10.17 23.47
CA TYR A 69 6.78 -10.90 22.60
C TYR A 69 8.15 -10.20 22.56
N THR A 70 9.20 -10.93 22.91
CA THR A 70 10.58 -10.39 22.96
C THR A 70 11.33 -10.49 21.63
N ASN A 71 10.81 -11.27 20.69
CA ASN A 71 11.40 -11.55 19.38
C ASN A 71 10.83 -10.69 18.26
N VAL A 72 10.31 -9.51 18.60
CA VAL A 72 9.82 -8.50 17.64
C VAL A 72 10.76 -7.31 17.61
N LYS A 73 11.13 -6.89 16.40
CA LYS A 73 11.88 -5.65 16.13
C LYS A 73 10.96 -4.66 15.42
N TYR A 74 10.96 -3.41 15.85
CA TYR A 74 10.17 -2.33 15.24
C TYR A 74 11.12 -1.35 14.55
N VAL A 75 10.79 -1.02 13.29
CA VAL A 75 11.57 -0.10 12.47
C VAL A 75 10.66 1.01 11.95
N HIS A 76 10.94 2.25 12.34
CA HIS A 76 10.22 3.42 11.88
C HIS A 76 10.88 3.96 10.60
N ASP A 77 10.55 3.36 9.49
CA ASP A 77 11.08 3.70 8.16
C ASP A 77 10.09 3.31 7.06
N ASN A 78 10.39 3.68 5.82
CA ASN A 78 9.67 3.23 4.66
C ASN A 78 10.23 1.89 4.17
N PHE A 79 9.38 0.95 3.79
CA PHE A 79 9.79 -0.35 3.29
C PHE A 79 10.63 -0.29 1.98
N SER A 80 10.64 0.85 1.29
CA SER A 80 11.56 1.09 0.17
C SER A 80 13.04 1.01 0.56
N ASN A 81 13.33 1.20 1.86
CA ASN A 81 14.68 1.10 2.42
C ASN A 81 15.01 -0.31 2.93
N ILE A 82 14.31 -1.35 2.45
CA ILE A 82 14.38 -2.71 3.02
C ILE A 82 15.82 -3.26 3.10
N GLU A 83 16.67 -2.99 2.12
CA GLU A 83 18.07 -3.44 2.12
C GLU A 83 18.83 -2.85 3.31
N ASN A 84 18.77 -1.53 3.48
CA ASN A 84 19.44 -0.84 4.60
C ASN A 84 18.86 -1.27 5.96
N ILE A 85 17.56 -1.52 6.03
CA ILE A 85 16.90 -2.00 7.25
C ILE A 85 17.44 -3.38 7.63
N ILE A 86 17.50 -4.31 6.70
CA ILE A 86 17.99 -5.68 6.94
C ILE A 86 19.47 -5.66 7.32
N GLU A 87 20.30 -4.87 6.63
CA GLU A 87 21.72 -4.71 6.97
C GLU A 87 21.91 -4.11 8.37
N SER A 88 21.10 -3.14 8.77
CA SER A 88 21.17 -2.51 10.09
C SER A 88 20.85 -3.46 11.26
N LEU A 89 20.24 -4.59 10.96
CA LEU A 89 19.88 -5.64 11.90
C LEU A 89 20.89 -6.81 11.88
N ASP A 90 22.06 -6.62 11.27
CA ASP A 90 23.09 -7.64 11.06
C ASP A 90 22.60 -8.86 10.27
N LEU A 91 21.60 -8.66 9.43
CA LEU A 91 21.07 -9.66 8.49
C LEU A 91 21.59 -9.38 7.09
N GLY A 92 21.84 -10.42 6.31
CA GLY A 92 22.36 -10.30 4.95
C GLY A 92 21.36 -10.76 3.89
N GLN A 93 21.87 -11.00 2.68
CA GLN A 93 21.12 -11.68 1.63
C GLN A 93 20.72 -13.09 2.08
N GLU A 94 19.61 -13.60 1.54
CA GLU A 94 19.07 -14.91 1.87
C GLU A 94 18.86 -15.12 3.40
N SER A 95 18.47 -14.05 4.12
CA SER A 95 18.28 -14.09 5.57
C SER A 95 16.82 -14.15 6.01
N VAL A 96 15.87 -13.76 5.15
CA VAL A 96 14.44 -13.65 5.46
C VAL A 96 13.67 -14.84 4.92
N ASP A 97 12.78 -15.42 5.73
CA ASP A 97 11.92 -16.54 5.35
C ASP A 97 10.59 -16.08 4.74
N GLY A 98 10.14 -14.85 5.05
CA GLY A 98 8.94 -14.31 4.42
C GLY A 98 8.72 -12.82 4.62
N PHE A 99 8.10 -12.20 3.60
CA PHE A 99 7.66 -10.81 3.59
C PHE A 99 6.15 -10.71 3.49
N LEU A 100 5.57 -9.77 4.21
CA LEU A 100 4.17 -9.36 4.09
C LEU A 100 4.09 -7.88 3.77
N LEU A 101 3.27 -7.53 2.78
CA LEU A 101 2.91 -6.17 2.44
C LEU A 101 1.37 -6.07 2.38
N ASP A 102 0.78 -5.21 3.21
CA ASP A 102 -0.63 -4.83 3.17
C ASP A 102 -0.69 -3.37 2.68
N LEU A 103 -0.71 -3.18 1.34
CA LEU A 103 -0.52 -1.87 0.72
C LEU A 103 -1.70 -0.92 1.01
N GLY A 104 -1.46 0.37 0.80
CA GLY A 104 -2.46 1.41 0.98
C GLY A 104 -2.50 2.00 2.39
N VAL A 105 -3.64 2.55 2.78
CA VAL A 105 -3.82 3.27 4.06
C VAL A 105 -4.34 2.36 5.16
N SER A 106 -3.84 2.55 6.38
CA SER A 106 -4.38 1.86 7.55
C SER A 106 -5.76 2.42 7.93
N SER A 107 -6.58 1.58 8.59
CA SER A 107 -7.87 2.07 9.12
C SER A 107 -7.70 3.23 10.10
N HIS A 108 -6.62 3.23 10.88
CA HIS A 108 -6.31 4.30 11.82
C HIS A 108 -6.10 5.64 11.10
N GLN A 109 -5.32 5.65 10.00
CA GLN A 109 -5.10 6.86 9.20
C GLN A 109 -6.39 7.42 8.60
N LEU A 110 -7.37 6.57 8.35
CA LEU A 110 -8.68 6.98 7.81
C LEU A 110 -9.66 7.41 8.88
N ASP A 111 -9.56 6.84 10.08
CA ASP A 111 -10.41 7.18 11.23
C ASP A 111 -9.95 8.48 11.90
N GLU A 112 -8.66 8.83 11.80
CA GLU A 112 -8.13 10.11 12.23
C GLU A 112 -8.42 11.20 11.20
N ALA A 113 -9.52 11.91 11.37
CA ALA A 113 -9.96 12.95 10.43
C ALA A 113 -8.86 13.97 10.11
N GLU A 114 -8.11 14.43 11.12
CA GLU A 114 -7.06 15.44 10.99
C GLU A 114 -5.90 15.05 10.05
N ARG A 115 -5.75 13.77 9.73
CA ARG A 115 -4.77 13.28 8.76
C ARG A 115 -5.16 13.57 7.30
N GLY A 116 -6.40 13.98 7.03
CA GLY A 116 -6.88 14.41 5.71
C GLY A 116 -7.01 13.32 4.65
N PHE A 117 -6.93 12.03 4.98
CA PHE A 117 -7.09 10.93 4.04
C PHE A 117 -8.53 10.73 3.56
N SER A 118 -9.50 11.16 4.35
CA SER A 118 -10.93 10.94 4.07
C SER A 118 -11.60 12.18 3.48
N TYR A 119 -12.38 12.00 2.42
CA TYR A 119 -13.25 13.03 1.85
C TYR A 119 -14.60 13.15 2.57
N ASN A 120 -14.82 12.40 3.66
CA ASN A 120 -16.08 12.39 4.43
C ASN A 120 -16.02 13.28 5.67
N HIS A 121 -14.86 13.74 6.06
CA HIS A 121 -14.64 14.64 7.19
C HIS A 121 -13.91 15.87 6.71
N ASP A 122 -14.28 17.04 7.27
CA ASP A 122 -13.53 18.26 7.00
C ASP A 122 -12.26 18.29 7.86
N ALA A 123 -11.11 18.39 7.18
CA ALA A 123 -9.81 18.29 7.81
C ALA A 123 -8.74 18.98 6.95
N PRO A 124 -7.56 19.31 7.49
CA PRO A 124 -6.44 19.83 6.69
C PRO A 124 -6.05 18.87 5.56
N LEU A 125 -5.62 19.42 4.42
CA LEU A 125 -5.10 18.65 3.29
C LEU A 125 -3.67 18.18 3.58
N ASP A 126 -3.52 17.11 4.38
CA ASP A 126 -2.22 16.53 4.72
C ASP A 126 -1.92 15.27 3.88
N MET A 127 -2.60 14.17 4.10
CA MET A 127 -2.47 12.85 3.46
C MET A 127 -1.07 12.21 3.56
N ARG A 128 -0.16 12.72 4.39
CA ARG A 128 1.15 12.10 4.59
C ARG A 128 1.03 10.88 5.50
N MET A 129 1.55 9.75 5.08
CA MET A 129 1.73 8.58 5.95
C MET A 129 2.90 8.84 6.91
N ASP A 130 4.03 9.32 6.39
CA ASP A 130 5.15 9.84 7.18
C ASP A 130 5.06 11.35 7.33
N ILE A 131 4.77 11.83 8.53
CA ILE A 131 4.65 13.27 8.82
C ILE A 131 5.98 14.04 8.64
N ARG A 132 7.13 13.32 8.57
CA ARG A 132 8.45 13.93 8.29
C ARG A 132 8.61 14.29 6.82
N SER A 133 7.78 13.72 5.93
CA SER A 133 7.83 14.03 4.49
C SER A 133 7.53 15.51 4.24
N PRO A 134 8.29 16.19 3.37
CA PRO A 134 8.04 17.59 3.03
C PRO A 134 6.83 17.79 2.12
N LEU A 135 6.39 16.75 1.37
CA LEU A 135 5.26 16.82 0.44
C LEU A 135 3.97 16.43 1.15
N SER A 136 2.96 17.31 1.09
CA SER A 136 1.62 17.08 1.62
C SER A 136 0.57 17.29 0.53
N ALA A 137 -0.66 16.84 0.76
CA ALA A 137 -1.78 17.09 -0.16
C ALA A 137 -2.02 18.59 -0.39
N TYR A 138 -1.80 19.42 0.63
CA TYR A 138 -1.85 20.87 0.49
C TYR A 138 -0.89 21.37 -0.58
N LYS A 139 0.38 20.94 -0.55
CA LYS A 139 1.37 21.34 -1.55
C LYS A 139 1.01 20.83 -2.94
N VAL A 140 0.62 19.58 -3.08
CA VAL A 140 0.17 19.03 -4.36
C VAL A 140 -0.97 19.88 -4.95
N VAL A 141 -1.98 20.18 -4.15
CA VAL A 141 -3.17 20.92 -4.61
C VAL A 141 -2.84 22.39 -4.92
N ASN A 142 -2.01 23.03 -4.09
CA ASN A 142 -1.80 24.48 -4.21
C ASN A 142 -0.55 24.88 -5.01
N GLU A 143 0.46 24.01 -5.16
CA GLU A 143 1.73 24.38 -5.78
C GLU A 143 1.97 23.69 -7.15
N TYR A 144 1.40 22.49 -7.39
CA TYR A 144 1.57 21.79 -8.67
C TYR A 144 0.94 22.57 -9.83
N SER A 145 1.58 22.53 -10.99
CA SER A 145 1.03 23.08 -12.23
C SER A 145 -0.25 22.35 -12.65
N MET A 146 -1.02 22.97 -13.53
CA MET A 146 -2.23 22.34 -14.10
C MET A 146 -1.90 21.00 -14.80
N ASP A 147 -0.77 20.91 -15.49
CA ASP A 147 -0.37 19.71 -16.23
C ASP A 147 0.07 18.62 -15.29
N GLU A 148 0.80 18.91 -14.20
CA GLU A 148 1.15 17.95 -13.15
C GLU A 148 -0.10 17.42 -12.46
N LEU A 149 -1.03 18.29 -12.03
CA LEU A 149 -2.31 17.89 -11.45
C LEU A 149 -3.11 16.98 -12.41
N ASN A 150 -3.23 17.37 -13.70
CA ASN A 150 -3.90 16.56 -14.69
C ASN A 150 -3.23 15.20 -14.85
N CYS A 151 -1.90 15.15 -14.86
CA CYS A 151 -1.13 13.92 -14.98
C CYS A 151 -1.43 12.97 -13.82
N ILE A 152 -1.23 13.40 -12.56
CA ILE A 152 -1.46 12.53 -11.40
C ILE A 152 -2.92 12.09 -11.28
N ILE A 153 -3.87 12.99 -11.49
CA ILE A 153 -5.30 12.68 -11.38
C ILE A 153 -5.71 11.67 -12.47
N ARG A 154 -5.13 11.74 -13.67
CA ARG A 154 -5.39 10.81 -14.75
C ARG A 154 -4.70 9.47 -14.52
N GLU A 155 -3.40 9.47 -14.22
CA GLU A 155 -2.59 8.25 -14.12
C GLU A 155 -2.84 7.49 -12.81
N TYR A 156 -2.92 8.18 -11.67
CA TYR A 156 -3.09 7.55 -10.36
C TYR A 156 -4.56 7.44 -9.92
N GLY A 157 -5.41 8.33 -10.42
CA GLY A 157 -6.85 8.29 -10.16
C GLY A 157 -7.64 7.50 -11.20
N GLU A 158 -7.06 7.22 -12.37
CA GLU A 158 -7.78 6.73 -13.56
C GLU A 158 -9.07 7.56 -13.80
N GLU A 159 -8.99 8.90 -13.56
CA GLU A 159 -10.13 9.81 -13.58
C GLU A 159 -10.30 10.46 -14.97
N ARG A 160 -11.41 10.19 -15.61
CA ARG A 160 -11.70 10.73 -16.95
C ARG A 160 -11.86 12.25 -17.00
N TRP A 161 -12.21 12.86 -15.86
CA TRP A 161 -12.39 14.32 -15.73
C TRP A 161 -11.13 15.02 -15.24
N ALA A 162 -9.97 14.35 -15.23
CA ALA A 162 -8.71 14.82 -14.67
C ALA A 162 -8.35 16.25 -15.11
N LYS A 163 -8.33 16.51 -16.44
CA LYS A 163 -8.02 17.81 -16.98
C LYS A 163 -8.95 18.92 -16.45
N ARG A 164 -10.25 18.63 -16.37
CA ARG A 164 -11.23 19.59 -15.87
C ARG A 164 -11.11 19.81 -14.37
N ILE A 165 -10.85 18.76 -13.60
CA ILE A 165 -10.60 18.86 -12.16
C ILE A 165 -9.36 19.72 -11.91
N ALA A 166 -8.25 19.46 -12.61
CA ALA A 166 -7.03 20.25 -12.51
C ALA A 166 -7.25 21.74 -12.82
N GLN A 167 -8.01 22.04 -13.90
CA GLN A 167 -8.38 23.42 -14.24
C GLN A 167 -9.16 24.11 -13.10
N PHE A 168 -10.13 23.43 -12.52
CA PHE A 168 -10.94 24.00 -11.46
C PHE A 168 -10.14 24.18 -10.16
N ILE A 169 -9.21 23.28 -9.84
CA ILE A 169 -8.29 23.42 -8.71
C ILE A 169 -7.44 24.70 -8.90
N VAL A 170 -6.81 24.86 -10.06
CA VAL A 170 -5.98 26.02 -10.35
C VAL A 170 -6.78 27.33 -10.27
N GLN A 171 -7.98 27.38 -10.86
CA GLN A 171 -8.85 28.54 -10.79
C GLN A 171 -9.29 28.90 -9.37
N GLU A 172 -9.63 27.91 -8.55
CA GLU A 172 -10.09 28.16 -7.18
C GLU A 172 -8.94 28.64 -6.29
N ARG A 173 -7.74 28.04 -6.39
CA ARG A 173 -6.58 28.43 -5.58
C ARG A 173 -6.00 29.81 -5.93
N GLU A 174 -6.25 30.31 -7.15
CA GLU A 174 -5.91 31.70 -7.52
C GLU A 174 -6.73 32.73 -6.72
N ILE A 175 -7.92 32.34 -6.24
CA ILE A 175 -8.78 33.19 -5.41
C ILE A 175 -8.39 33.05 -3.93
N LYS A 176 -8.30 31.82 -3.45
CA LYS A 176 -7.93 31.44 -2.08
C LYS A 176 -7.29 30.06 -2.09
N PRO A 177 -6.16 29.82 -1.37
CA PRO A 177 -5.62 28.48 -1.19
C PRO A 177 -6.68 27.49 -0.72
N ILE A 178 -6.63 26.26 -1.25
CA ILE A 178 -7.51 25.17 -0.85
C ILE A 178 -6.86 24.49 0.36
N GLU A 179 -7.44 24.65 1.54
CA GLU A 179 -6.82 24.25 2.82
C GLU A 179 -7.38 22.96 3.37
N THR A 180 -8.67 22.67 3.07
CA THR A 180 -9.35 21.53 3.67
C THR A 180 -9.86 20.52 2.64
N THR A 181 -10.12 19.32 3.14
CA THR A 181 -10.69 18.22 2.34
C THR A 181 -12.05 18.60 1.76
N PHE A 182 -12.91 19.33 2.51
CA PHE A 182 -14.22 19.73 2.02
C PHE A 182 -14.15 20.84 0.97
N GLU A 183 -13.20 21.76 1.08
CA GLU A 183 -12.94 22.74 0.04
C GLU A 183 -12.55 22.01 -1.26
N LEU A 184 -11.60 21.07 -1.21
CA LEU A 184 -11.21 20.26 -2.36
C LEU A 184 -12.38 19.44 -2.93
N VAL A 185 -13.18 18.79 -2.08
CA VAL A 185 -14.40 18.06 -2.49
C VAL A 185 -15.37 18.97 -3.23
N SER A 186 -15.54 20.21 -2.74
CA SER A 186 -16.40 21.21 -3.40
C SER A 186 -15.91 21.55 -4.81
N VAL A 187 -14.60 21.78 -4.98
CA VAL A 187 -13.98 22.05 -6.28
C VAL A 187 -14.16 20.88 -7.23
N ILE A 188 -13.91 19.64 -6.77
CA ILE A 188 -14.11 18.43 -7.60
C ILE A 188 -15.58 18.31 -8.01
N LYS A 189 -16.51 18.53 -7.08
CA LYS A 189 -17.95 18.48 -7.38
C LYS A 189 -18.36 19.54 -8.40
N LYS A 190 -17.76 20.74 -8.39
CA LYS A 190 -18.01 21.76 -9.43
C LYS A 190 -17.48 21.30 -10.80
N ALA A 191 -16.30 20.65 -10.81
CA ALA A 191 -15.64 20.20 -12.03
C ALA A 191 -16.35 19.01 -12.72
N VAL A 192 -16.82 18.03 -11.95
CA VAL A 192 -17.48 16.82 -12.49
C VAL A 192 -18.93 17.12 -12.88
N PRO A 193 -19.41 16.84 -14.10
CA PRO A 193 -20.79 17.08 -14.51
C PRO A 193 -21.82 16.37 -13.64
N LYS A 194 -22.98 17.02 -13.40
CA LYS A 194 -24.05 16.47 -12.54
C LYS A 194 -24.49 15.06 -12.96
N GLY A 195 -24.68 14.81 -14.26
CA GLY A 195 -25.09 13.50 -14.77
C GLY A 195 -24.05 12.38 -14.53
N ALA A 196 -22.76 12.73 -14.47
CA ALA A 196 -21.69 11.77 -14.19
C ALA A 196 -21.53 11.43 -12.69
N ARG A 197 -22.23 12.18 -11.80
CA ARG A 197 -22.22 11.99 -10.35
C ARG A 197 -23.40 11.15 -9.84
N ALA A 198 -24.44 10.97 -10.65
CA ALA A 198 -25.69 10.33 -10.23
C ALA A 198 -25.54 8.81 -9.99
N ASP A 199 -24.76 8.14 -10.85
CA ASP A 199 -24.65 6.68 -10.88
C ASP A 199 -23.20 6.23 -10.70
N GLY A 200 -22.64 6.39 -9.51
CA GLY A 200 -21.24 5.98 -9.30
C GLY A 200 -20.70 6.23 -7.89
N PRO A 201 -19.43 5.90 -7.68
CA PRO A 201 -18.74 6.22 -6.42
C PRO A 201 -18.64 7.73 -6.22
N HIS A 202 -18.36 8.15 -4.97
CA HIS A 202 -18.23 9.58 -4.65
C HIS A 202 -17.22 10.26 -5.60
N PRO A 203 -17.55 11.41 -6.20
CA PRO A 203 -16.75 12.04 -7.27
C PRO A 203 -15.32 12.41 -6.84
N ALA A 204 -15.07 12.63 -5.55
CA ALA A 204 -13.75 12.91 -5.05
C ALA A 204 -12.87 11.67 -4.85
N LYS A 205 -13.43 10.44 -4.86
CA LYS A 205 -12.70 9.21 -4.53
C LYS A 205 -11.39 9.09 -5.33
N ARG A 206 -11.48 9.19 -6.65
CA ARG A 206 -10.34 8.99 -7.55
C ARG A 206 -9.29 10.07 -7.43
N THR A 207 -9.74 11.32 -7.26
CA THR A 207 -8.82 12.46 -7.06
C THR A 207 -8.09 12.35 -5.72
N PHE A 208 -8.78 11.97 -4.64
CA PHE A 208 -8.16 11.74 -3.33
C PHE A 208 -7.15 10.58 -3.38
N GLN A 209 -7.50 9.48 -4.05
CA GLN A 209 -6.55 8.38 -4.30
C GLN A 209 -5.31 8.88 -5.05
N ALA A 210 -5.48 9.65 -6.11
CA ALA A 210 -4.37 10.17 -6.92
C ALA A 210 -3.42 11.04 -6.10
N ILE A 211 -3.97 11.99 -5.33
CA ILE A 211 -3.18 12.88 -4.47
C ILE A 211 -2.45 12.08 -3.39
N ARG A 212 -3.11 11.10 -2.77
CA ARG A 212 -2.52 10.23 -1.75
C ARG A 212 -1.34 9.43 -2.29
N ILE A 213 -1.50 8.81 -3.47
CA ILE A 213 -0.45 8.07 -4.16
C ILE A 213 0.75 8.97 -4.44
N GLU A 214 0.51 10.19 -4.91
CA GLU A 214 1.56 11.18 -5.18
C GLU A 214 2.31 11.59 -3.91
N VAL A 215 1.57 11.98 -2.86
CA VAL A 215 2.14 12.44 -1.58
C VAL A 215 3.05 11.38 -0.95
N ASN A 216 2.68 10.11 -1.04
CA ASN A 216 3.37 9.00 -0.38
C ASN A 216 4.25 8.17 -1.34
N ASN A 217 4.31 8.53 -2.62
CA ASN A 217 5.03 7.78 -3.67
C ASN A 217 4.71 6.27 -3.66
N GLU A 218 3.42 5.93 -3.45
CA GLU A 218 2.99 4.55 -3.18
C GLU A 218 3.33 3.57 -4.31
N LEU A 219 3.29 4.03 -5.56
CA LEU A 219 3.54 3.19 -6.73
C LEU A 219 5.01 3.16 -7.17
N GLY A 220 5.69 4.31 -7.04
CA GLY A 220 7.06 4.46 -7.56
C GLY A 220 8.09 3.57 -6.85
N ILE A 221 7.82 3.21 -5.60
CA ILE A 221 8.72 2.39 -4.79
C ILE A 221 8.52 0.87 -4.95
N LEU A 222 7.39 0.41 -5.53
CA LEU A 222 7.00 -1.01 -5.47
C LEU A 222 7.95 -1.93 -6.26
N GLU A 223 8.30 -1.58 -7.48
CA GLU A 223 9.10 -2.45 -8.34
C GLU A 223 10.48 -2.72 -7.75
N ASP A 224 11.19 -1.67 -7.36
CA ASP A 224 12.53 -1.78 -6.77
C ASP A 224 12.48 -2.52 -5.43
N THR A 225 11.50 -2.19 -4.58
CA THR A 225 11.35 -2.86 -3.28
C THR A 225 11.09 -4.36 -3.44
N ILE A 226 10.21 -4.78 -4.37
CA ILE A 226 9.94 -6.21 -4.61
C ILE A 226 11.20 -6.92 -5.11
N ASN A 227 11.99 -6.28 -5.98
CA ASN A 227 13.25 -6.85 -6.44
C ASN A 227 14.24 -7.03 -5.28
N SER A 228 14.42 -6.02 -4.44
CA SER A 228 15.27 -6.10 -3.23
C SER A 228 14.80 -7.19 -2.26
N MET A 229 13.49 -7.30 -2.03
CA MET A 229 12.93 -8.37 -1.19
C MET A 229 13.25 -9.76 -1.73
N VAL A 230 13.19 -9.96 -3.05
CA VAL A 230 13.52 -11.25 -3.67
C VAL A 230 14.99 -11.62 -3.48
N ASP A 231 15.89 -10.64 -3.52
CA ASP A 231 17.33 -10.87 -3.32
C ASP A 231 17.68 -11.11 -1.83
N ILE A 232 16.85 -10.64 -0.89
CA ILE A 232 16.99 -10.87 0.56
C ILE A 232 16.33 -12.19 0.99
N LEU A 233 15.36 -12.68 0.22
CA LEU A 233 14.55 -13.85 0.55
C LEU A 233 15.36 -15.14 0.47
N LYS A 234 15.26 -16.00 1.48
CA LYS A 234 15.81 -17.37 1.44
C LYS A 234 15.16 -18.20 0.34
N SER A 235 15.90 -19.17 -0.17
CA SER A 235 15.32 -20.20 -1.04
C SER A 235 14.14 -20.90 -0.35
N GLY A 236 12.98 -20.94 -1.02
CA GLY A 236 11.72 -21.43 -0.48
C GLY A 236 11.00 -20.48 0.48
N GLY A 237 11.50 -19.25 0.64
CA GLY A 237 10.81 -18.16 1.33
C GLY A 237 9.58 -17.68 0.57
N ARG A 238 8.75 -16.84 1.20
CA ARG A 238 7.45 -16.41 0.67
C ARG A 238 7.29 -14.90 0.72
N ILE A 239 6.68 -14.32 -0.31
CA ILE A 239 6.24 -12.93 -0.32
C ILE A 239 4.72 -12.91 -0.49
N CYS A 240 4.01 -12.28 0.46
CA CYS A 240 2.58 -12.03 0.39
C CYS A 240 2.32 -10.54 0.22
N ILE A 241 1.58 -10.14 -0.82
CA ILE A 241 1.24 -8.74 -1.08
C ILE A 241 -0.27 -8.62 -1.24
N ILE A 242 -0.89 -7.75 -0.42
CA ILE A 242 -2.28 -7.35 -0.55
C ILE A 242 -2.32 -6.03 -1.29
N THR A 243 -3.16 -5.94 -2.32
CA THR A 243 -3.35 -4.72 -3.12
C THR A 243 -4.80 -4.26 -3.04
N PHE A 244 -5.04 -2.93 -3.07
CA PHE A 244 -6.37 -2.34 -2.92
C PHE A 244 -6.89 -1.68 -4.18
N HIS A 245 -6.04 -1.48 -5.19
CA HIS A 245 -6.45 -0.92 -6.48
C HIS A 245 -5.65 -1.48 -7.66
N SER A 246 -6.22 -1.27 -8.85
CA SER A 246 -5.73 -1.81 -10.12
C SER A 246 -4.28 -1.47 -10.46
N LEU A 247 -3.78 -0.31 -10.03
CA LEU A 247 -2.42 0.14 -10.33
C LEU A 247 -1.38 -0.67 -9.54
N GLU A 248 -1.58 -0.84 -8.23
CA GLU A 248 -0.74 -1.71 -7.40
C GLU A 248 -0.72 -3.13 -7.95
N ASP A 249 -1.91 -3.70 -8.19
CA ASP A 249 -2.06 -5.05 -8.73
C ASP A 249 -1.30 -5.22 -10.06
N ARG A 250 -1.40 -4.25 -10.94
CA ARG A 250 -0.71 -4.27 -12.24
C ARG A 250 0.80 -4.28 -12.07
N ILE A 251 1.35 -3.44 -11.18
CA ILE A 251 2.80 -3.38 -10.92
C ILE A 251 3.26 -4.70 -10.34
N VAL A 252 2.64 -5.16 -9.25
CA VAL A 252 3.01 -6.40 -8.57
C VAL A 252 2.98 -7.59 -9.53
N LYS A 253 1.90 -7.75 -10.31
CA LYS A 253 1.79 -8.82 -11.31
C LYS A 253 2.88 -8.76 -12.37
N ASN A 254 3.21 -7.57 -12.85
CA ASN A 254 4.23 -7.41 -13.88
C ASN A 254 5.61 -7.74 -13.35
N VAL A 255 5.96 -7.26 -12.15
CA VAL A 255 7.25 -7.53 -11.52
C VAL A 255 7.43 -9.03 -11.31
N PHE A 256 6.46 -9.71 -10.69
CA PHE A 256 6.55 -11.15 -10.47
C PHE A 256 6.56 -11.97 -11.75
N ARG A 257 5.79 -11.58 -12.76
CA ARG A 257 5.85 -12.22 -14.08
C ARG A 257 7.22 -12.10 -14.71
N ASN A 258 7.85 -10.93 -14.60
CA ASN A 258 9.19 -10.71 -15.13
C ASN A 258 10.26 -11.50 -14.36
N LEU A 259 10.10 -11.64 -13.03
CA LEU A 259 10.98 -12.44 -12.18
C LEU A 259 10.81 -13.95 -12.40
N GLU A 260 9.57 -14.42 -12.68
CA GLU A 260 9.29 -15.82 -13.00
C GLU A 260 9.74 -16.18 -14.42
N ASN A 261 9.59 -15.25 -15.38
CA ASN A 261 9.93 -15.45 -16.79
C ASN A 261 10.83 -14.31 -17.29
N PRO A 262 12.10 -14.24 -16.84
CA PRO A 262 12.98 -13.12 -17.12
C PRO A 262 13.57 -13.12 -18.53
N CYS A 263 13.22 -14.09 -19.36
CA CYS A 263 13.76 -14.22 -20.72
C CYS A 263 13.36 -13.03 -21.59
N THR A 264 14.37 -12.39 -22.20
CA THR A 264 14.23 -11.26 -23.13
C THR A 264 14.53 -11.62 -24.58
N CYS A 265 14.73 -12.90 -24.88
CA CYS A 265 14.95 -13.36 -26.26
C CYS A 265 13.69 -13.16 -27.10
N PRO A 266 13.84 -12.89 -28.42
CA PRO A 266 12.72 -12.94 -29.34
C PRO A 266 12.02 -14.30 -29.29
N ARG A 267 10.68 -14.29 -29.45
CA ARG A 267 9.86 -15.52 -29.30
C ARG A 267 10.14 -16.57 -30.38
N ASP A 268 10.70 -16.18 -31.50
CA ASP A 268 11.06 -17.02 -32.64
C ASP A 268 12.45 -17.67 -32.48
N PHE A 269 13.20 -17.34 -31.41
CA PHE A 269 14.47 -17.99 -31.13
C PHE A 269 14.25 -19.43 -30.67
N PRO A 270 14.91 -20.42 -31.32
CA PRO A 270 14.72 -21.84 -30.96
C PRO A 270 15.32 -22.19 -29.59
N ILE A 271 16.28 -21.43 -29.10
CA ILE A 271 16.97 -21.64 -27.81
C ILE A 271 17.19 -20.30 -27.15
N CYS A 272 16.92 -20.22 -25.83
CA CYS A 272 17.20 -19.05 -25.04
C CYS A 272 18.72 -18.79 -24.94
N VAL A 273 19.14 -17.59 -25.31
CA VAL A 273 20.56 -17.16 -25.30
C VAL A 273 20.82 -16.02 -24.29
N CYS A 274 19.79 -15.48 -23.61
CA CYS A 274 19.98 -14.36 -22.69
C CYS A 274 20.58 -14.78 -21.33
N GLY A 275 20.59 -16.06 -21.01
CA GLY A 275 21.16 -16.60 -19.76
C GLY A 275 20.39 -16.22 -18.49
N LYS A 276 19.29 -15.48 -18.60
CA LYS A 276 18.47 -15.09 -17.45
C LYS A 276 17.70 -16.30 -16.89
N LYS A 277 17.73 -16.46 -15.58
CA LYS A 277 17.05 -17.56 -14.87
C LYS A 277 15.88 -17.01 -14.03
N PRO A 278 14.79 -17.76 -13.89
CA PRO A 278 13.73 -17.44 -12.95
C PRO A 278 14.28 -17.24 -11.52
N LYS A 279 13.88 -16.16 -10.87
CA LYS A 279 14.19 -15.91 -9.44
C LYS A 279 13.05 -16.34 -8.52
N VAL A 280 11.83 -16.39 -9.03
CA VAL A 280 10.63 -16.72 -8.25
C VAL A 280 9.73 -17.69 -8.99
N LYS A 281 8.79 -18.29 -8.25
CA LYS A 281 7.67 -19.05 -8.79
C LYS A 281 6.37 -18.46 -8.21
N VAL A 282 5.49 -18.01 -9.08
CA VAL A 282 4.17 -17.50 -8.70
C VAL A 282 3.29 -18.68 -8.24
N ILE A 283 2.88 -18.67 -6.97
CA ILE A 283 2.09 -19.74 -6.36
C ILE A 283 0.61 -19.53 -6.66
N THR A 284 0.10 -18.31 -6.45
CA THR A 284 -1.30 -17.98 -6.75
C THR A 284 -1.41 -17.37 -8.14
N ARG A 285 -1.82 -18.16 -9.13
CA ARG A 285 -2.03 -17.68 -10.50
C ARG A 285 -3.24 -16.75 -10.65
N LYS A 286 -4.19 -16.85 -9.71
CA LYS A 286 -5.36 -15.97 -9.61
C LYS A 286 -5.31 -15.30 -8.26
N PRO A 287 -5.70 -14.00 -8.18
CA PRO A 287 -5.76 -13.31 -6.91
C PRO A 287 -6.79 -13.99 -6.00
N ILE A 288 -6.47 -14.08 -4.72
CA ILE A 288 -7.39 -14.51 -3.68
C ILE A 288 -8.21 -13.29 -3.27
N ALA A 289 -9.52 -13.38 -3.42
CA ALA A 289 -10.43 -12.31 -3.01
C ALA A 289 -10.96 -12.59 -1.60
N PRO A 290 -11.22 -11.54 -0.79
CA PRO A 290 -11.81 -11.72 0.52
C PRO A 290 -13.22 -12.34 0.43
N SER A 291 -13.61 -13.07 1.45
CA SER A 291 -14.94 -13.69 1.55
C SER A 291 -16.06 -12.63 1.55
N LYS A 292 -17.29 -13.04 1.25
CA LYS A 292 -18.44 -12.13 1.30
C LYS A 292 -18.69 -11.61 2.73
N GLU A 293 -18.43 -12.44 3.74
CA GLU A 293 -18.52 -12.10 5.15
C GLU A 293 -17.46 -11.07 5.54
N GLU A 294 -16.23 -11.28 5.12
CA GLU A 294 -15.11 -10.36 5.34
C GLU A 294 -15.36 -9.01 4.64
N LEU A 295 -15.79 -9.03 3.37
CA LEU A 295 -16.22 -7.83 2.66
C LEU A 295 -17.39 -7.13 3.34
N ALA A 296 -18.33 -7.86 3.95
CA ALA A 296 -19.43 -7.26 4.69
C ALA A 296 -18.97 -6.63 6.00
N LEU A 297 -18.02 -7.24 6.70
CA LEU A 297 -17.37 -6.67 7.90
C LEU A 297 -16.52 -5.45 7.52
N ALA A 298 -15.69 -5.58 6.50
CA ALA A 298 -14.91 -4.49 5.95
C ALA A 298 -15.82 -3.35 5.46
N LYS A 299 -16.92 -3.63 4.74
CA LYS A 299 -17.91 -2.62 4.33
C LYS A 299 -18.67 -1.97 5.48
N LYS A 300 -18.93 -2.68 6.60
CA LYS A 300 -19.49 -2.07 7.82
C LYS A 300 -18.52 -1.08 8.47
N LYS A 301 -17.22 -1.39 8.46
CA LYS A 301 -16.15 -0.50 8.94
C LYS A 301 -15.72 0.52 7.87
N LEU A 302 -15.78 0.14 6.60
CA LEU A 302 -15.33 0.85 5.42
C LEU A 302 -16.49 1.49 4.62
N ARG A 303 -17.61 1.82 5.23
CA ARG A 303 -18.63 2.66 4.55
C ARG A 303 -18.05 3.97 4.01
N GLN A 304 -16.82 4.27 4.39
CA GLN A 304 -16.07 5.45 4.00
C GLN A 304 -14.93 5.17 3.00
N ILE A 305 -14.57 3.89 2.78
CA ILE A 305 -13.52 3.51 1.82
C ILE A 305 -14.09 2.45 0.89
N LEU A 306 -14.08 2.78 -0.39
CA LEU A 306 -14.50 1.86 -1.42
C LEU A 306 -13.37 0.87 -1.69
N VAL A 307 -13.55 -0.33 -1.17
CA VAL A 307 -12.76 -1.49 -1.57
C VAL A 307 -13.14 -1.82 -3.02
N GLN A 308 -12.24 -1.57 -3.96
CA GLN A 308 -12.24 -2.25 -5.24
C GLN A 308 -11.27 -3.41 -5.09
N GLU A 309 -11.77 -4.62 -5.33
CA GLU A 309 -11.04 -5.89 -5.40
C GLU A 309 -9.71 -5.93 -4.64
N VAL A 310 -9.78 -6.39 -3.41
CA VAL A 310 -8.59 -6.81 -2.66
C VAL A 310 -8.05 -8.06 -3.36
N GLN A 311 -6.80 -8.00 -3.77
CA GLN A 311 -6.14 -9.10 -4.45
C GLN A 311 -4.88 -9.47 -3.68
N ASN A 312 -4.66 -10.76 -3.49
CA ASN A 312 -3.52 -11.29 -2.76
C ASN A 312 -2.60 -12.08 -3.70
N PHE A 313 -1.32 -11.79 -3.66
CA PHE A 313 -0.30 -12.56 -4.36
C PHE A 313 0.59 -13.24 -3.34
N VAL A 314 0.67 -14.57 -3.43
CA VAL A 314 1.57 -15.42 -2.65
C VAL A 314 2.60 -16.01 -3.59
N LEU A 315 3.87 -15.79 -3.31
CA LEU A 315 5.00 -16.39 -4.01
C LEU A 315 5.58 -17.58 -3.27
#